data_9f70c46b28c7d0017ab21f796e87a205
#
_entry.id   9f70c46b28c7d0017ab21f796e87a205
#
_cell.length_a   1.000
_cell.length_b   1.000
_cell.length_c   1.000
_cell.angle_alpha   90.00
_cell.angle_beta   90.00
_cell.angle_gamma   90.00
#
_symmetry.space_group_name_H-M   'P 1'
#
loop_
_entity.id
_entity.type
_entity.pdbx_description
1 polymer ?
#
loop_
_entity_poly.entity_id
_entity_poly.type
_entity_poly.pdbx_seq_one_letter_code
_entity_poly.pdbx_strand_id
1 'polypeptide(L)'
;MGDRERNKKRLLELLQAAGTGNGHCADCGAADPDWASYKLGVFICLHCSGVHRNFPDISKVKSVRLDFWDDSMVEFMTHNGNLSVKAKFEARVPTFYYVPQASDCLVLKEQWIRAKYERQEFMAEKAVSPPGDREGFLWKRGRDNSQFLRRRFVLLSREGLLKYYTKEEVRGQAACVPQEPSLQPWLQAIQSTYSHTLVTQHQLGLEIVDWFNALRAARLQYLKLAFPDLPESELVPLITRNYLKQGFMEKTGPKHREPFKKRWFALDPQERRLLYYKNPLDAFEQGQVFLGSNEQGYEVWEGLPQGIRGNRWKVGLTVITPERKFVFTCPTEKEQREWLESLRGVLSSPLSPLHLLSEKWGVGGDSF
;
A
#
# COMPACT_ATOMS: atom_id res chain seq x y z
N MET A 1 11.31 -4.32 46.87
CA MET A 1 11.12 -3.89 45.47
C MET A 1 10.29 -2.61 45.51
N GLY A 2 10.83 -1.48 45.11
CA GLY A 2 10.09 -0.20 45.17
C GLY A 2 8.90 -0.22 44.18
N ASP A 3 7.89 0.63 44.42
CA ASP A 3 6.67 0.69 43.60
C ASP A 3 6.98 0.92 42.13
N ARG A 4 8.02 1.68 41.83
CA ARG A 4 8.49 1.92 40.46
C ARG A 4 8.91 0.62 39.74
N GLU A 5 9.68 -0.23 40.36
CA GLU A 5 10.16 -1.48 39.75
C GLU A 5 9.02 -2.51 39.65
N ARG A 6 8.12 -2.54 40.62
CA ARG A 6 6.91 -3.37 40.57
C ARG A 6 6.03 -3.01 39.37
N ASN A 7 5.76 -1.73 39.19
CA ASN A 7 4.88 -1.24 38.14
C ASN A 7 5.51 -1.41 36.75
N LYS A 8 6.81 -1.18 36.61
CA LYS A 8 7.54 -1.48 35.39
C LYS A 8 7.46 -2.97 35.03
N LYS A 9 7.64 -3.86 35.99
CA LYS A 9 7.54 -5.31 35.76
C LYS A 9 6.13 -5.69 35.30
N ARG A 10 5.07 -5.18 35.96
CA ARG A 10 3.68 -5.39 35.55
C ARG A 10 3.41 -4.94 34.12
N LEU A 11 3.90 -3.76 33.71
CA LEU A 11 3.73 -3.25 32.35
C LEU A 11 4.43 -4.13 31.31
N LEU A 12 5.65 -4.63 31.62
CA LEU A 12 6.36 -5.55 30.72
C LEU A 12 5.65 -6.91 30.61
N GLU A 13 5.03 -7.38 31.68
CA GLU A 13 4.19 -8.58 31.65
C GLU A 13 2.93 -8.37 30.81
N LEU A 14 2.26 -7.22 30.94
CA LEU A 14 1.12 -6.84 30.11
C LEU A 14 1.47 -6.74 28.61
N LEU A 15 2.66 -6.23 28.31
CA LEU A 15 3.14 -6.12 26.93
C LEU A 15 3.30 -7.50 26.28
N GLN A 16 3.72 -8.50 27.04
CA GLN A 16 3.96 -9.86 26.56
C GLN A 16 2.74 -10.79 26.76
N ALA A 17 1.67 -10.31 27.37
CA ALA A 17 0.49 -11.11 27.66
C ALA A 17 -0.15 -11.64 26.37
N ALA A 18 -0.25 -12.95 26.26
CA ALA A 18 -0.86 -13.60 25.09
C ALA A 18 -2.34 -13.22 24.95
N GLY A 19 -2.82 -13.10 23.72
CA GLY A 19 -4.23 -12.81 23.44
C GLY A 19 -4.67 -11.36 23.65
N THR A 20 -3.76 -10.43 24.03
CA THR A 20 -4.09 -9.01 24.25
C THR A 20 -3.77 -8.12 23.06
N GLY A 21 -2.95 -8.60 22.14
CA GLY A 21 -2.43 -7.81 21.02
C GLY A 21 -1.37 -6.77 21.40
N ASN A 22 -0.98 -6.70 22.67
CA ASN A 22 -0.07 -5.67 23.18
C ASN A 22 1.36 -5.77 22.64
N GLY A 23 1.80 -6.94 22.18
CA GLY A 23 3.12 -7.13 21.55
C GLY A 23 3.30 -6.41 20.22
N HIS A 24 2.25 -5.79 19.69
CA HIS A 24 2.29 -5.01 18.45
C HIS A 24 1.66 -3.64 18.66
N CYS A 25 2.18 -2.63 17.95
CA CYS A 25 1.64 -1.27 18.00
C CYS A 25 0.15 -1.25 17.64
N ALA A 26 -0.70 -0.66 18.47
CA ALA A 26 -2.14 -0.56 18.27
C ALA A 26 -2.53 0.12 16.94
N ASP A 27 -1.64 0.94 16.35
CA ASP A 27 -1.97 1.76 15.20
C ASP A 27 -1.36 1.26 13.89
N CYS A 28 -0.10 0.85 13.90
CA CYS A 28 0.60 0.45 12.66
C CYS A 28 1.11 -1.00 12.68
N GLY A 29 0.85 -1.77 13.73
CA GLY A 29 1.27 -3.17 13.82
C GLY A 29 2.78 -3.41 14.01
N ALA A 30 3.60 -2.37 14.22
CA ALA A 30 5.03 -2.54 14.51
C ALA A 30 5.22 -3.43 15.74
N ALA A 31 6.14 -4.39 15.66
CA ALA A 31 6.47 -5.27 16.78
C ALA A 31 7.14 -4.51 17.94
N ASP A 32 7.04 -5.07 19.13
CA ASP A 32 7.72 -4.64 20.35
C ASP A 32 7.56 -3.14 20.68
N PRO A 33 6.33 -2.65 20.90
CA PRO A 33 6.08 -1.24 21.21
C PRO A 33 6.63 -0.88 22.59
N ASP A 34 7.43 0.20 22.67
CA ASP A 34 8.04 0.69 23.91
C ASP A 34 7.31 1.88 24.55
N TRP A 35 6.23 2.32 23.97
CA TRP A 35 5.41 3.45 24.43
C TRP A 35 3.98 3.00 24.72
N ALA A 36 3.30 3.75 25.56
CA ALA A 36 1.87 3.51 25.81
C ALA A 36 1.14 4.83 26.04
N SER A 37 -0.13 4.88 25.59
CA SER A 37 -1.06 5.94 25.94
C SER A 37 -1.88 5.50 27.16
N TYR A 38 -1.63 6.13 28.32
CA TYR A 38 -2.34 5.81 29.56
C TYR A 38 -3.74 6.44 29.66
N LYS A 39 -4.13 7.30 28.69
CA LYS A 39 -5.51 7.76 28.54
C LYS A 39 -6.36 6.84 27.66
N LEU A 40 -5.73 6.19 26.69
CA LEU A 40 -6.41 5.28 25.77
C LEU A 40 -6.28 3.81 26.16
N GLY A 41 -5.29 3.46 26.96
CA GLY A 41 -5.03 2.09 27.36
C GLY A 41 -4.37 1.24 26.28
N VAL A 42 -3.51 1.83 25.42
CA VAL A 42 -2.87 1.14 24.30
C VAL A 42 -1.37 1.22 24.33
N PHE A 43 -0.71 0.15 23.84
CA PHE A 43 0.72 0.10 23.58
C PHE A 43 1.01 0.45 22.14
N ILE A 44 1.97 1.35 21.90
CA ILE A 44 2.27 1.96 20.61
C ILE A 44 3.78 2.07 20.37
N CYS A 45 4.20 2.07 19.12
CA CYS A 45 5.60 2.26 18.77
C CYS A 45 6.04 3.73 18.90
N LEU A 46 7.35 3.97 18.86
CA LEU A 46 7.95 5.31 18.96
C LEU A 46 7.37 6.28 17.93
N HIS A 47 7.20 5.88 16.66
CA HIS A 47 6.66 6.75 15.61
C HIS A 47 5.21 7.17 15.89
N CYS A 48 4.35 6.22 16.26
CA CYS A 48 2.97 6.53 16.61
C CYS A 48 2.88 7.37 17.89
N SER A 49 3.76 7.14 18.88
CA SER A 49 3.79 7.97 20.10
C SER A 49 4.07 9.44 19.81
N GLY A 50 4.90 9.72 18.79
CA GLY A 50 5.14 11.07 18.31
C GLY A 50 3.87 11.77 17.82
N VAL A 51 3.04 11.03 17.09
CA VAL A 51 1.72 11.53 16.63
C VAL A 51 0.78 11.78 17.81
N HIS A 52 0.68 10.83 18.72
CA HIS A 52 -0.21 10.95 19.90
C HIS A 52 0.10 12.17 20.78
N ARG A 53 1.33 12.65 20.78
CA ARG A 53 1.70 13.87 21.52
C ARG A 53 1.08 15.16 20.95
N ASN A 54 0.62 15.13 19.71
CA ASN A 54 0.01 16.29 19.05
C ASN A 54 -1.45 16.54 19.51
N PHE A 55 -2.06 15.60 20.26
CA PHE A 55 -3.42 15.75 20.80
C PHE A 55 -3.51 15.27 22.26
N PRO A 56 -2.88 16.04 23.20
CA PRO A 56 -2.74 15.64 24.61
C PRO A 56 -4.07 15.54 25.36
N ASP A 57 -5.14 16.15 24.85
CA ASP A 57 -6.47 16.06 25.44
C ASP A 57 -7.07 14.68 25.29
N ILE A 58 -6.74 13.95 24.22
CA ILE A 58 -7.24 12.61 23.90
C ILE A 58 -6.23 11.55 24.33
N SER A 59 -4.94 11.79 24.09
CA SER A 59 -3.88 10.82 24.33
C SER A 59 -2.69 11.43 25.05
N LYS A 60 -2.31 10.81 26.15
CA LYS A 60 -1.07 11.13 26.87
C LYS A 60 -0.18 9.90 26.90
N VAL A 61 1.07 10.06 26.46
CA VAL A 61 1.98 8.95 26.24
C VAL A 61 3.15 8.96 27.23
N LYS A 62 3.57 7.77 27.59
CA LYS A 62 4.77 7.51 28.41
C LYS A 62 5.57 6.34 27.84
N SER A 63 6.89 6.37 28.03
CA SER A 63 7.73 5.21 27.78
C SER A 63 7.45 4.13 28.83
N VAL A 64 7.23 2.91 28.38
CA VAL A 64 7.01 1.75 29.24
C VAL A 64 8.25 1.46 30.10
N ARG A 65 9.45 1.73 29.59
CA ARG A 65 10.72 1.38 30.22
C ARG A 65 11.37 2.51 31.01
N LEU A 66 11.16 3.77 30.58
CA LEU A 66 11.93 4.91 31.08
C LEU A 66 11.14 5.79 32.05
N ASP A 67 9.83 5.95 31.83
CA ASP A 67 9.00 6.86 32.60
C ASP A 67 8.50 6.24 33.92
N PHE A 68 8.08 7.11 34.83
CA PHE A 68 7.38 6.70 36.06
C PHE A 68 5.93 6.40 35.76
N TRP A 69 5.43 5.29 36.26
CA TRP A 69 4.04 4.84 36.20
C TRP A 69 3.50 4.63 37.61
N ASP A 70 2.44 5.32 37.97
CA ASP A 70 1.74 5.09 39.21
C ASP A 70 0.79 3.87 39.11
N ASP A 71 0.28 3.43 40.25
CA ASP A 71 -0.55 2.22 40.34
C ASP A 71 -1.85 2.39 39.53
N SER A 72 -2.45 3.58 39.52
CA SER A 72 -3.72 3.84 38.82
C SER A 72 -3.55 3.76 37.30
N MET A 73 -2.43 4.25 36.77
CA MET A 73 -2.11 4.14 35.35
C MET A 73 -1.89 2.68 34.94
N VAL A 74 -1.13 1.92 35.74
CA VAL A 74 -0.89 0.51 35.46
C VAL A 74 -2.17 -0.31 35.54
N GLU A 75 -3.03 0.00 36.49
CA GLU A 75 -4.33 -0.65 36.62
C GLU A 75 -5.23 -0.35 35.43
N PHE A 76 -5.27 0.89 34.97
CA PHE A 76 -6.00 1.24 33.76
C PHE A 76 -5.47 0.48 32.52
N MET A 77 -4.16 0.36 32.35
CA MET A 77 -3.56 -0.44 31.28
C MET A 77 -3.91 -1.93 31.39
N THR A 78 -4.07 -2.45 32.63
CA THR A 78 -4.43 -3.85 32.87
C THR A 78 -5.88 -4.16 32.43
N HIS A 79 -6.79 -3.20 32.63
CA HIS A 79 -8.20 -3.36 32.26
C HIS A 79 -8.49 -3.05 30.78
N ASN A 80 -7.51 -2.51 30.06
CA ASN A 80 -7.62 -2.19 28.64
C ASN A 80 -6.67 -3.10 27.82
N GLY A 81 -5.98 -2.57 26.88
CA GLY A 81 -5.07 -3.27 26.00
C GLY A 81 -5.47 -3.12 24.54
N ASN A 82 -4.53 -3.48 23.66
CA ASN A 82 -4.67 -3.16 22.26
C ASN A 82 -5.91 -3.77 21.59
N LEU A 83 -6.23 -5.03 21.86
CA LEU A 83 -7.42 -5.66 21.26
C LEU A 83 -8.73 -5.07 21.77
N SER A 84 -8.83 -4.81 23.07
CA SER A 84 -10.04 -4.20 23.66
C SER A 84 -10.31 -2.81 23.08
N VAL A 85 -9.28 -1.97 23.02
CA VAL A 85 -9.39 -0.61 22.46
C VAL A 85 -9.63 -0.65 20.96
N LYS A 86 -9.01 -1.58 20.25
CA LYS A 86 -9.27 -1.84 18.83
C LYS A 86 -10.73 -2.20 18.58
N ALA A 87 -11.30 -3.11 19.35
CA ALA A 87 -12.69 -3.51 19.23
C ALA A 87 -13.66 -2.31 19.36
N LYS A 88 -13.30 -1.32 20.17
CA LYS A 88 -14.08 -0.09 20.34
C LYS A 88 -13.90 0.89 19.19
N PHE A 89 -12.66 1.27 18.91
CA PHE A 89 -12.35 2.36 17.98
C PHE A 89 -12.23 1.93 16.51
N GLU A 90 -12.13 0.64 16.23
CA GLU A 90 -12.07 0.05 14.89
C GLU A 90 -13.26 -0.88 14.61
N ALA A 91 -14.38 -0.71 15.34
CA ALA A 91 -15.55 -1.58 15.23
C ALA A 91 -16.14 -1.64 13.80
N ARG A 92 -16.00 -0.57 13.03
CA ARG A 92 -16.55 -0.44 11.67
C ARG A 92 -15.57 0.23 10.70
N VAL A 93 -14.34 -0.27 10.65
CA VAL A 93 -13.38 0.19 9.61
C VAL A 93 -13.85 -0.31 8.25
N PRO A 94 -14.13 0.59 7.29
CA PRO A 94 -14.52 0.16 5.95
C PRO A 94 -13.39 -0.61 5.28
N THR A 95 -13.72 -1.64 4.51
CA THR A 95 -12.74 -2.50 3.82
C THR A 95 -11.88 -1.75 2.80
N PHE A 96 -12.37 -0.62 2.28
CA PHE A 96 -11.62 0.26 1.40
C PHE A 96 -10.66 1.20 2.13
N TYR A 97 -10.81 1.40 3.45
CA TYR A 97 -9.98 2.34 4.20
C TYR A 97 -8.55 1.81 4.35
N TYR A 98 -7.57 2.70 4.15
CA TYR A 98 -6.18 2.32 4.28
C TYR A 98 -5.74 2.33 5.74
N VAL A 99 -5.42 1.16 6.26
CA VAL A 99 -4.82 0.99 7.60
C VAL A 99 -3.30 0.95 7.44
N PRO A 100 -2.55 1.85 8.09
CA PRO A 100 -1.10 1.94 7.89
C PRO A 100 -0.34 0.77 8.50
N GLN A 101 0.78 0.45 7.86
CA GLN A 101 1.74 -0.56 8.31
C GLN A 101 2.97 0.08 8.99
N ALA A 102 3.78 -0.74 9.63
CA ALA A 102 4.99 -0.29 10.35
C ALA A 102 5.97 0.50 9.47
N SER A 103 6.11 0.11 8.19
CA SER A 103 6.99 0.75 7.21
C SER A 103 6.45 2.04 6.61
N ASP A 104 5.17 2.36 6.85
CA ASP A 104 4.55 3.54 6.26
C ASP A 104 5.06 4.84 6.87
N CYS A 105 4.95 5.92 6.10
CA CYS A 105 5.36 7.25 6.53
C CYS A 105 4.43 7.80 7.63
N LEU A 106 4.95 8.79 8.33
CA LEU A 106 4.30 9.37 9.51
C LEU A 106 2.92 9.96 9.22
N VAL A 107 2.72 10.55 8.04
CA VAL A 107 1.44 11.20 7.69
C VAL A 107 0.30 10.18 7.52
N LEU A 108 0.57 8.99 6.96
CA LEU A 108 -0.42 7.91 6.90
C LEU A 108 -0.82 7.46 8.30
N LYS A 109 0.16 7.30 9.18
CA LYS A 109 -0.06 6.96 10.58
C LYS A 109 -0.85 8.05 11.30
N GLU A 110 -0.52 9.32 11.07
CA GLU A 110 -1.22 10.45 11.67
C GLU A 110 -2.69 10.50 11.23
N GLN A 111 -2.98 10.37 9.93
CA GLN A 111 -4.35 10.34 9.43
C GLN A 111 -5.18 9.22 10.05
N TRP A 112 -4.62 8.03 10.12
CA TRP A 112 -5.24 6.88 10.75
C TRP A 112 -5.53 7.14 12.25
N ILE A 113 -4.52 7.60 12.99
CA ILE A 113 -4.61 7.85 14.43
C ILE A 113 -5.67 8.93 14.73
N ARG A 114 -5.69 10.01 13.93
CA ARG A 114 -6.70 11.07 14.06
C ARG A 114 -8.09 10.58 13.70
N ALA A 115 -8.26 9.83 12.60
CA ALA A 115 -9.54 9.24 12.24
C ALA A 115 -10.06 8.32 13.35
N LYS A 116 -9.20 7.48 13.90
CA LYS A 116 -9.52 6.49 14.90
C LYS A 116 -9.88 7.10 16.26
N TYR A 117 -9.04 7.98 16.80
CA TYR A 117 -9.19 8.46 18.18
C TYR A 117 -9.76 9.88 18.30
N GLU A 118 -9.40 10.79 17.41
CA GLU A 118 -9.85 12.18 17.47
C GLU A 118 -11.23 12.34 16.84
N ARG A 119 -11.41 11.89 15.61
CA ARG A 119 -12.68 11.96 14.89
C ARG A 119 -13.62 10.78 15.18
N GLN A 120 -13.09 9.69 15.76
CA GLN A 120 -13.83 8.48 16.14
C GLN A 120 -14.69 7.92 14.98
N GLU A 121 -14.12 7.93 13.76
CA GLU A 121 -14.86 7.63 12.52
C GLU A 121 -15.37 6.19 12.46
N PHE A 122 -14.69 5.25 13.15
CA PHE A 122 -14.94 3.81 13.01
C PHE A 122 -15.64 3.18 14.21
N MET A 123 -16.19 3.99 15.12
CA MET A 123 -16.95 3.46 16.25
C MET A 123 -18.29 2.87 15.79
N ALA A 124 -18.80 1.89 16.54
CA ALA A 124 -20.03 1.15 16.20
C ALA A 124 -21.26 2.06 15.98
N GLU A 125 -21.31 3.19 16.67
CA GLU A 125 -22.44 4.15 16.65
C GLU A 125 -22.43 5.06 15.42
N LYS A 126 -21.32 5.13 14.69
CA LYS A 126 -21.20 5.99 13.51
C LYS A 126 -21.53 5.24 12.22
N ALA A 127 -22.44 5.79 11.43
CA ALA A 127 -22.64 5.31 10.07
C ALA A 127 -21.43 5.71 9.20
N VAL A 128 -20.71 4.72 8.71
CA VAL A 128 -19.64 4.98 7.72
C VAL A 128 -20.28 4.97 6.35
N SER A 129 -20.53 6.14 5.81
CA SER A 129 -20.90 6.29 4.40
C SER A 129 -19.64 6.17 3.54
N PRO A 130 -19.69 5.40 2.43
CA PRO A 130 -18.58 5.42 1.48
C PRO A 130 -18.36 6.86 0.99
N PRO A 131 -17.11 7.28 0.73
CA PRO A 131 -16.85 8.59 0.15
C PRO A 131 -17.64 8.73 -1.15
N GLY A 132 -18.42 9.82 -1.22
CA GLY A 132 -19.17 10.18 -2.42
C GLY A 132 -18.28 10.78 -3.51
N ASP A 133 -18.89 11.55 -4.39
CA ASP A 133 -18.16 12.33 -5.39
C ASP A 133 -17.19 13.28 -4.70
N ARG A 134 -15.99 13.43 -5.26
CA ARG A 134 -14.95 14.26 -4.69
C ARG A 134 -14.34 15.16 -5.74
N GLU A 135 -14.12 16.41 -5.35
CA GLU A 135 -13.42 17.38 -6.17
C GLU A 135 -12.29 18.02 -5.38
N GLY A 136 -11.17 18.32 -6.07
CA GLY A 136 -10.03 18.97 -5.45
C GLY A 136 -8.83 19.04 -6.39
N PHE A 137 -7.73 19.58 -5.87
CA PHE A 137 -6.51 19.74 -6.64
C PHE A 137 -5.47 18.70 -6.23
N LEU A 138 -4.90 18.04 -7.23
CA LEU A 138 -3.78 17.12 -7.07
C LEU A 138 -2.64 17.53 -8.01
N TRP A 139 -1.42 17.15 -7.63
CA TRP A 139 -0.25 17.33 -8.48
C TRP A 139 -0.06 16.10 -9.37
N LYS A 140 -0.19 16.28 -10.67
CA LYS A 140 -0.02 15.23 -11.66
C LYS A 140 1.33 15.37 -12.36
N ARG A 141 2.11 14.30 -12.42
CA ARG A 141 3.34 14.25 -13.20
C ARG A 141 3.03 14.23 -14.70
N GLY A 142 3.72 15.11 -15.45
CA GLY A 142 3.64 15.12 -16.91
C GLY A 142 4.28 13.85 -17.51
N ARG A 143 3.75 13.42 -18.67
CA ARG A 143 4.28 12.22 -19.37
C ARG A 143 5.70 12.44 -19.87
N ASP A 144 5.98 13.61 -20.45
CA ASP A 144 7.20 13.84 -21.24
C ASP A 144 8.30 14.55 -20.45
N ASN A 145 7.96 15.45 -19.53
CA ASN A 145 8.93 16.34 -18.87
C ASN A 145 9.17 16.07 -17.39
N SER A 146 8.55 15.04 -16.83
CA SER A 146 8.68 14.67 -15.40
C SER A 146 8.28 15.79 -14.40
N GLN A 147 7.71 16.90 -14.86
CA GLN A 147 7.26 17.98 -14.00
C GLN A 147 5.90 17.65 -13.36
N PHE A 148 5.75 18.04 -12.12
CA PHE A 148 4.47 17.96 -11.44
C PHE A 148 3.67 19.23 -11.72
N LEU A 149 2.43 19.06 -12.22
CA LEU A 149 1.52 20.14 -12.54
C LEU A 149 0.26 19.99 -11.69
N ARG A 150 -0.14 21.07 -11.02
CA ARG A 150 -1.39 21.14 -10.28
C ARG A 150 -2.56 21.06 -11.25
N ARG A 151 -3.49 20.14 -10.97
CA ARG A 151 -4.69 19.91 -11.79
C ARG A 151 -5.90 19.76 -10.90
N ARG A 152 -7.05 20.26 -11.37
CA ARG A 152 -8.35 20.02 -10.74
C ARG A 152 -8.81 18.62 -11.12
N PHE A 153 -9.15 17.80 -10.13
CA PHE A 153 -9.67 16.46 -10.29
C PHE A 153 -11.11 16.41 -9.79
N VAL A 154 -11.92 15.61 -10.47
CA VAL A 154 -13.32 15.32 -10.10
C VAL A 154 -13.51 13.81 -10.18
N LEU A 155 -13.78 13.18 -9.05
CA LEU A 155 -14.17 11.79 -8.94
C LEU A 155 -15.70 11.72 -8.91
N LEU A 156 -16.28 11.02 -9.86
CA LEU A 156 -17.70 10.66 -9.89
C LEU A 156 -17.81 9.20 -9.45
N SER A 157 -18.00 8.99 -8.15
CA SER A 157 -17.86 7.67 -7.51
C SER A 157 -18.89 6.66 -8.03
N ARG A 158 -20.12 7.10 -8.33
CA ARG A 158 -21.19 6.25 -8.88
C ARG A 158 -20.91 5.80 -10.31
N GLU A 159 -20.24 6.65 -11.08
CA GLU A 159 -19.88 6.38 -12.48
C GLU A 159 -18.53 5.65 -12.58
N GLY A 160 -17.78 5.55 -11.48
CA GLY A 160 -16.42 5.03 -11.47
C GLY A 160 -15.44 5.89 -12.28
N LEU A 161 -15.74 7.16 -12.47
CA LEU A 161 -15.06 8.03 -13.42
C LEU A 161 -14.22 9.08 -12.68
N LEU A 162 -12.93 9.17 -13.03
CA LEU A 162 -12.02 10.22 -12.59
C LEU A 162 -11.70 11.15 -13.76
N LYS A 163 -12.08 12.41 -13.64
CA LYS A 163 -11.79 13.48 -14.61
C LYS A 163 -10.69 14.39 -14.08
N TYR A 164 -9.83 14.93 -14.93
CA TYR A 164 -8.96 16.02 -14.58
C TYR A 164 -8.96 17.13 -15.63
N TYR A 165 -8.73 18.36 -15.21
CA TYR A 165 -8.79 19.55 -16.05
C TYR A 165 -7.42 20.20 -16.15
N THR A 166 -7.05 20.62 -17.36
CA THR A 166 -5.75 21.24 -17.64
C THR A 166 -5.74 22.74 -17.38
N LYS A 167 -6.92 23.38 -17.33
CA LYS A 167 -7.13 24.81 -17.02
C LYS A 167 -8.12 24.94 -15.87
N GLU A 168 -8.04 26.01 -15.10
CA GLU A 168 -8.97 26.28 -13.99
C GLU A 168 -10.40 26.63 -14.45
N GLU A 169 -10.56 27.00 -15.71
CA GLU A 169 -11.86 27.41 -16.25
C GLU A 169 -12.74 26.22 -16.68
N VAL A 170 -14.04 26.34 -16.41
CA VAL A 170 -15.11 25.34 -16.60
C VAL A 170 -15.32 24.92 -18.08
N ARG A 171 -14.66 25.55 -19.04
CA ARG A 171 -14.79 25.30 -20.49
C ARG A 171 -13.62 24.54 -21.14
N GLY A 172 -12.64 24.06 -20.37
CA GLY A 172 -11.56 23.25 -20.90
C GLY A 172 -11.99 21.81 -21.19
N GLN A 173 -11.50 21.21 -22.26
CA GLN A 173 -11.69 19.79 -22.54
C GLN A 173 -11.24 18.96 -21.34
N ALA A 174 -12.17 18.27 -20.70
CA ALA A 174 -11.87 17.29 -19.67
C ALA A 174 -11.14 16.11 -20.34
N ALA A 175 -9.92 15.82 -19.94
CA ALA A 175 -9.32 14.55 -20.26
C ALA A 175 -10.01 13.50 -19.37
N CYS A 176 -10.94 12.75 -19.96
CA CYS A 176 -11.51 11.58 -19.29
C CYS A 176 -10.41 10.52 -19.20
N VAL A 177 -10.24 9.94 -18.03
CA VAL A 177 -9.55 8.68 -17.91
C VAL A 177 -10.58 7.62 -18.28
N PRO A 178 -10.37 6.84 -19.37
CA PRO A 178 -11.33 5.80 -19.75
C PRO A 178 -11.57 4.84 -18.60
N GLN A 179 -12.74 4.25 -18.56
CA GLN A 179 -13.14 3.16 -17.66
C GLN A 179 -12.36 1.86 -17.90
N GLU A 180 -11.05 1.96 -18.15
CA GLU A 180 -10.25 0.74 -18.09
C GLU A 180 -10.06 0.31 -16.64
N PRO A 181 -9.91 -1.01 -16.37
CA PRO A 181 -9.83 -1.56 -15.02
C PRO A 181 -8.67 -1.05 -14.17
N SER A 182 -7.95 -0.05 -14.64
CA SER A 182 -6.76 0.50 -14.01
C SER A 182 -6.95 1.92 -13.44
N LEU A 183 -7.75 2.06 -12.38
CA LEU A 183 -7.52 3.16 -11.41
C LEU A 183 -6.13 3.04 -10.74
N GLN A 184 -5.42 1.98 -11.04
CA GLN A 184 -4.13 1.59 -10.50
C GLN A 184 -3.00 2.58 -10.78
N PRO A 185 -2.81 3.07 -12.00
CA PRO A 185 -1.76 4.07 -12.25
C PRO A 185 -1.99 5.33 -11.41
N TRP A 186 -3.25 5.65 -11.13
CA TRP A 186 -3.63 6.81 -10.32
C TRP A 186 -3.40 6.58 -8.83
N LEU A 187 -3.75 5.39 -8.32
CA LEU A 187 -3.44 5.00 -6.93
C LEU A 187 -1.93 4.97 -6.72
N GLN A 188 -1.18 4.46 -7.67
CA GLN A 188 0.28 4.44 -7.61
C GLN A 188 0.89 5.84 -7.78
N ALA A 189 0.36 6.68 -8.68
CA ALA A 189 0.79 8.07 -8.83
C ALA A 189 0.50 8.89 -7.57
N ILE A 190 -0.64 8.68 -6.93
CA ILE A 190 -0.98 9.30 -5.65
C ILE A 190 -0.06 8.76 -4.56
N GLN A 191 0.16 7.46 -4.50
CA GLN A 191 1.05 6.83 -3.52
C GLN A 191 2.52 7.24 -3.70
N SER A 192 2.99 7.43 -4.93
CA SER A 192 4.34 7.89 -5.24
C SER A 192 4.51 9.40 -5.06
N THR A 193 3.49 10.20 -5.40
CA THR A 193 3.43 11.64 -5.11
C THR A 193 3.45 11.84 -3.59
N TYR A 194 2.81 10.95 -2.86
CA TYR A 194 2.79 10.88 -1.43
C TYR A 194 4.19 10.80 -0.81
N SER A 195 5.06 9.93 -1.31
CA SER A 195 6.43 9.79 -0.80
C SER A 195 7.30 11.03 -1.04
N HIS A 196 7.00 11.83 -2.05
CA HIS A 196 7.82 13.00 -2.44
C HIS A 196 7.27 14.36 -1.92
N THR A 197 5.94 14.52 -1.87
CA THR A 197 5.30 15.80 -1.50
C THR A 197 5.21 15.98 0.02
N LEU A 198 5.29 14.89 0.78
CA LEU A 198 5.15 14.89 2.23
C LEU A 198 6.29 15.52 3.01
N VAL A 199 7.42 15.75 2.37
CA VAL A 199 8.55 16.42 3.04
C VAL A 199 8.29 17.93 3.21
N THR A 200 7.31 18.51 2.51
CA THR A 200 7.20 19.98 2.41
C THR A 200 5.91 20.63 2.90
N GLN A 201 4.76 19.93 3.01
CA GLN A 201 3.50 20.58 3.44
C GLN A 201 2.52 19.60 4.11
N HIS A 202 2.36 19.72 5.43
CA HIS A 202 1.50 18.91 6.29
C HIS A 202 0.02 18.85 5.84
N GLN A 203 -0.54 19.93 5.36
CA GLN A 203 -1.95 20.05 4.97
C GLN A 203 -2.29 19.33 3.65
N LEU A 204 -1.34 19.28 2.70
CA LEU A 204 -1.51 18.53 1.45
C LEU A 204 -1.50 17.01 1.66
N GLY A 205 -0.85 16.53 2.71
CA GLY A 205 -0.82 15.11 3.07
C GLY A 205 -2.20 14.58 3.49
N LEU A 206 -3.00 15.40 4.16
CA LEU A 206 -4.33 15.05 4.63
C LEU A 206 -5.29 14.79 3.46
N GLU A 207 -5.32 15.69 2.49
CA GLU A 207 -6.17 15.57 1.31
C GLU A 207 -5.82 14.34 0.44
N ILE A 208 -4.54 13.99 0.37
CA ILE A 208 -4.10 12.83 -0.43
C ILE A 208 -4.64 11.51 0.11
N VAL A 209 -4.63 11.33 1.44
CA VAL A 209 -5.18 10.10 2.05
C VAL A 209 -6.67 9.99 1.80
N ASP A 210 -7.40 11.10 1.89
CA ASP A 210 -8.82 11.12 1.58
C ASP A 210 -9.09 10.77 0.11
N TRP A 211 -8.28 11.32 -0.81
CA TRP A 211 -8.36 10.95 -2.23
C TRP A 211 -8.08 9.47 -2.46
N PHE A 212 -7.07 8.94 -1.77
CA PHE A 212 -6.71 7.53 -1.86
C PHE A 212 -7.87 6.63 -1.40
N ASN A 213 -8.46 6.92 -0.25
CA ASN A 213 -9.62 6.18 0.25
C ASN A 213 -10.85 6.33 -0.64
N ALA A 214 -11.11 7.54 -1.18
CA ALA A 214 -12.21 7.77 -2.10
C ALA A 214 -12.09 6.96 -3.41
N LEU A 215 -10.89 6.89 -3.98
CA LEU A 215 -10.61 6.08 -5.17
C LEU A 215 -10.77 4.58 -4.91
N ARG A 216 -10.30 4.11 -3.75
CA ARG A 216 -10.48 2.70 -3.36
C ARG A 216 -11.96 2.35 -3.16
N ALA A 217 -12.72 3.25 -2.53
CA ALA A 217 -14.16 3.08 -2.34
C ALA A 217 -14.92 3.04 -3.68
N ALA A 218 -14.63 3.97 -4.59
CA ALA A 218 -15.24 3.99 -5.93
C ALA A 218 -14.93 2.71 -6.72
N ARG A 219 -13.67 2.22 -6.62
CA ARG A 219 -13.28 0.96 -7.26
C ARG A 219 -14.00 -0.24 -6.65
N LEU A 220 -14.10 -0.32 -5.32
CA LEU A 220 -14.83 -1.41 -4.67
C LEU A 220 -16.29 -1.42 -5.12
N GLN A 221 -16.93 -0.25 -5.18
CA GLN A 221 -18.31 -0.14 -5.64
C GLN A 221 -18.47 -0.61 -7.09
N TYR A 222 -17.56 -0.21 -7.98
CA TYR A 222 -17.53 -0.68 -9.36
C TYR A 222 -17.39 -2.20 -9.45
N LEU A 223 -16.45 -2.79 -8.68
CA LEU A 223 -16.24 -4.24 -8.66
C LEU A 223 -17.46 -5.00 -8.13
N LYS A 224 -18.15 -4.48 -7.12
CA LYS A 224 -19.40 -5.07 -6.61
C LYS A 224 -20.53 -5.06 -7.66
N LEU A 225 -20.58 -4.02 -8.48
CA LEU A 225 -21.56 -3.95 -9.57
C LEU A 225 -21.19 -4.86 -10.75
N ALA A 226 -19.90 -4.93 -11.08
CA ALA A 226 -19.40 -5.77 -12.17
C ALA A 226 -19.40 -7.28 -11.84
N PHE A 227 -19.25 -7.63 -10.57
CA PHE A 227 -19.16 -9.01 -10.07
C PHE A 227 -20.11 -9.20 -8.87
N PRO A 228 -21.42 -9.18 -9.07
CA PRO A 228 -22.40 -9.22 -7.97
C PRO A 228 -22.38 -10.53 -7.18
N ASP A 229 -21.95 -11.62 -7.80
CA ASP A 229 -21.89 -12.94 -7.19
C ASP A 229 -20.63 -13.20 -6.36
N LEU A 230 -19.62 -12.31 -6.45
CA LEU A 230 -18.39 -12.48 -5.70
C LEU A 230 -18.50 -11.86 -4.30
N PRO A 231 -18.06 -12.59 -3.26
CA PRO A 231 -18.03 -12.06 -1.91
C PRO A 231 -17.02 -10.91 -1.80
N GLU A 232 -17.30 -9.96 -0.92
CA GLU A 232 -16.44 -8.79 -0.70
C GLU A 232 -15.00 -9.17 -0.33
N SER A 233 -14.80 -10.30 0.35
CA SER A 233 -13.49 -10.84 0.71
C SER A 233 -12.59 -11.14 -0.49
N GLU A 234 -13.15 -11.44 -1.65
CA GLU A 234 -12.40 -11.62 -2.90
C GLU A 234 -12.18 -10.30 -3.66
N LEU A 235 -13.08 -9.33 -3.50
CA LEU A 235 -12.97 -8.03 -4.15
C LEU A 235 -11.98 -7.08 -3.43
N VAL A 236 -11.89 -7.15 -2.10
CA VAL A 236 -11.01 -6.30 -1.30
C VAL A 236 -9.53 -6.41 -1.70
N PRO A 237 -8.95 -7.60 -1.93
CA PRO A 237 -7.58 -7.71 -2.43
C PRO A 237 -7.34 -6.94 -3.73
N LEU A 238 -8.34 -6.82 -4.61
CA LEU A 238 -8.23 -6.12 -5.89
C LEU A 238 -8.15 -4.60 -5.74
N ILE A 239 -8.62 -4.05 -4.63
CA ILE A 239 -8.56 -2.61 -4.35
C ILE A 239 -7.42 -2.24 -3.40
N THR A 240 -6.85 -3.19 -2.68
CA THR A 240 -5.82 -2.94 -1.66
C THR A 240 -4.40 -3.16 -2.15
N ARG A 241 -4.19 -3.38 -3.45
CA ARG A 241 -2.93 -3.76 -4.08
C ARG A 241 -1.68 -3.43 -3.27
N ASN A 242 -1.11 -4.46 -2.71
CA ASN A 242 0.24 -4.43 -2.20
C ASN A 242 1.11 -5.22 -3.16
N TYR A 243 2.04 -4.56 -3.83
CA TYR A 243 3.05 -5.27 -4.61
C TYR A 243 3.86 -6.18 -3.70
N LEU A 244 3.94 -7.45 -4.07
CA LEU A 244 4.68 -8.45 -3.28
C LEU A 244 6.16 -8.10 -3.19
N LYS A 245 6.73 -7.60 -4.30
CA LYS A 245 8.10 -7.11 -4.37
C LYS A 245 8.23 -5.97 -5.36
N GLN A 246 9.10 -5.01 -5.03
CA GLN A 246 9.47 -3.90 -5.90
C GLN A 246 10.99 -3.71 -5.89
N GLY A 247 11.54 -3.24 -7.00
CA GLY A 247 12.97 -2.96 -7.09
C GLY A 247 13.46 -2.68 -8.51
N PHE A 248 14.71 -2.24 -8.61
CA PHE A 248 15.35 -2.08 -9.91
C PHE A 248 15.89 -3.41 -10.42
N MET A 249 15.57 -3.71 -11.65
CA MET A 249 16.26 -4.73 -12.47
C MET A 249 16.58 -4.14 -13.84
N GLU A 250 17.51 -4.76 -14.56
CA GLU A 250 17.65 -4.51 -15.98
C GLU A 250 16.97 -5.62 -16.77
N LYS A 251 16.36 -5.29 -17.91
CA LYS A 251 15.78 -6.26 -18.84
C LYS A 251 16.25 -6.02 -20.26
N THR A 252 16.34 -7.08 -21.06
CA THR A 252 16.52 -6.98 -22.49
C THR A 252 15.19 -6.65 -23.18
N GLY A 253 15.25 -6.06 -24.37
CA GLY A 253 14.09 -5.96 -25.25
C GLY A 253 13.71 -7.32 -25.88
N PRO A 254 12.65 -7.34 -26.73
CA PRO A 254 12.15 -8.56 -27.36
C PRO A 254 13.10 -9.18 -28.36
N LYS A 255 13.99 -8.38 -28.96
CA LYS A 255 14.99 -8.88 -29.91
C LYS A 255 16.26 -9.32 -29.18
N HIS A 256 16.81 -10.48 -29.55
CA HIS A 256 17.95 -11.13 -28.88
C HIS A 256 19.24 -10.31 -28.72
N ARG A 257 19.36 -9.15 -29.37
CA ARG A 257 20.55 -8.27 -29.33
C ARG A 257 20.28 -6.88 -28.76
N GLU A 258 19.11 -6.67 -28.15
CA GLU A 258 18.82 -5.38 -27.52
C GLU A 258 19.59 -5.20 -26.22
N PRO A 259 20.11 -4.00 -25.95
CA PRO A 259 20.84 -3.73 -24.71
C PRO A 259 19.93 -3.85 -23.49
N PHE A 260 20.50 -4.27 -22.38
CA PHE A 260 19.82 -4.23 -21.10
C PHE A 260 19.45 -2.80 -20.73
N LYS A 261 18.20 -2.58 -20.32
CA LYS A 261 17.69 -1.29 -19.87
C LYS A 261 17.26 -1.39 -18.42
N LYS A 262 17.77 -0.52 -17.57
CA LYS A 262 17.35 -0.39 -16.18
C LYS A 262 15.89 0.07 -16.10
N ARG A 263 15.09 -0.66 -15.30
CA ARG A 263 13.67 -0.38 -15.08
C ARG A 263 13.33 -0.61 -13.62
N TRP A 264 12.31 0.07 -13.12
CA TRP A 264 11.70 -0.22 -11.86
C TRP A 264 10.63 -1.27 -12.08
N PHE A 265 10.67 -2.34 -11.31
CA PHE A 265 9.72 -3.44 -11.40
C PHE A 265 8.83 -3.49 -10.15
N ALA A 266 7.57 -3.89 -10.34
CA ALA A 266 6.61 -4.13 -9.29
C ALA A 266 5.86 -5.44 -9.59
N LEU A 267 5.92 -6.40 -8.68
CA LEU A 267 5.24 -7.69 -8.78
C LEU A 267 3.88 -7.59 -8.11
N ASP A 268 2.84 -7.67 -8.92
CA ASP A 268 1.45 -7.73 -8.48
C ASP A 268 0.99 -9.19 -8.39
N PRO A 269 0.85 -9.75 -7.19
CA PRO A 269 0.44 -11.14 -7.04
C PRO A 269 -1.04 -11.36 -7.36
N GLN A 270 -1.87 -10.32 -7.23
CA GLN A 270 -3.32 -10.40 -7.45
C GLN A 270 -3.68 -10.41 -8.94
N GLU A 271 -3.06 -9.54 -9.73
CA GLU A 271 -3.23 -9.57 -11.19
C GLU A 271 -2.22 -10.49 -11.88
N ARG A 272 -1.34 -11.12 -11.11
CA ARG A 272 -0.28 -12.01 -11.62
C ARG A 272 0.54 -11.34 -12.72
N ARG A 273 0.99 -10.12 -12.45
CA ARG A 273 1.74 -9.30 -13.42
C ARG A 273 3.02 -8.78 -12.82
N LEU A 274 4.09 -8.89 -13.58
CA LEU A 274 5.34 -8.17 -13.35
C LEU A 274 5.32 -6.90 -14.19
N LEU A 275 4.96 -5.78 -13.57
CA LEU A 275 4.91 -4.47 -14.20
C LEU A 275 6.31 -3.85 -14.22
N TYR A 276 6.64 -3.05 -15.24
CA TYR A 276 7.89 -2.30 -15.24
C TYR A 276 7.71 -0.86 -15.71
N TYR A 277 8.48 0.03 -15.06
CA TYR A 277 8.41 1.47 -15.21
C TYR A 277 9.79 2.03 -15.53
N LYS A 278 9.87 3.20 -16.13
CA LYS A 278 11.16 3.91 -16.32
C LYS A 278 11.72 4.35 -14.95
N ASN A 279 10.86 4.84 -14.05
CA ASN A 279 11.19 5.27 -12.68
C ASN A 279 10.14 4.79 -11.68
N PRO A 280 10.49 4.72 -10.38
CA PRO A 280 9.54 4.30 -9.32
C PRO A 280 8.27 5.17 -9.21
N LEU A 281 8.35 6.43 -9.66
CA LEU A 281 7.26 7.42 -9.55
C LEU A 281 6.44 7.57 -10.84
N ASP A 282 6.66 6.75 -11.84
CA ASP A 282 5.91 6.82 -13.09
C ASP A 282 4.48 6.31 -12.86
N ALA A 283 3.50 7.06 -13.36
CA ALA A 283 2.09 6.72 -13.22
C ALA A 283 1.65 5.57 -14.16
N PHE A 284 2.40 5.38 -15.26
CA PHE A 284 2.08 4.37 -16.27
C PHE A 284 3.29 3.45 -16.45
N GLU A 285 3.00 2.17 -16.53
CA GLU A 285 3.97 1.16 -16.86
C GLU A 285 4.48 1.33 -18.31
N GLN A 286 5.72 0.95 -18.53
CA GLN A 286 6.31 0.83 -19.88
C GLN A 286 5.93 -0.50 -20.52
N GLY A 287 5.40 -1.43 -19.73
CA GLY A 287 4.92 -2.72 -20.14
C GLY A 287 4.82 -3.66 -18.95
N GLN A 288 4.37 -4.87 -19.24
CA GLN A 288 4.05 -5.88 -18.23
C GLN A 288 4.37 -7.28 -18.74
N VAL A 289 4.56 -8.20 -17.81
CA VAL A 289 4.69 -9.65 -18.07
C VAL A 289 3.62 -10.34 -17.26
N PHE A 290 2.70 -11.02 -17.92
CA PHE A 290 1.74 -11.88 -17.25
C PHE A 290 2.45 -13.12 -16.70
N LEU A 291 2.05 -13.56 -15.52
CA LEU A 291 2.61 -14.72 -14.81
C LEU A 291 1.51 -15.74 -14.60
N GLY A 292 1.38 -16.69 -15.50
CA GLY A 292 0.48 -17.81 -15.39
C GLY A 292 0.88 -18.75 -14.23
N SER A 293 0.62 -20.04 -14.38
CA SER A 293 1.03 -21.06 -13.41
C SER A 293 2.09 -21.99 -14.01
N ASN A 294 2.77 -22.74 -13.13
CA ASN A 294 3.70 -23.78 -13.57
C ASN A 294 3.03 -24.81 -14.50
N GLU A 295 1.76 -25.13 -14.25
CA GLU A 295 0.97 -26.07 -15.07
C GLU A 295 0.72 -25.55 -16.50
N GLN A 296 0.77 -24.22 -16.68
CA GLN A 296 0.63 -23.57 -17.98
C GLN A 296 1.96 -23.30 -18.67
N GLY A 297 3.07 -23.84 -18.16
CA GLY A 297 4.41 -23.67 -18.75
C GLY A 297 5.10 -22.36 -18.39
N TYR A 298 4.66 -21.68 -17.33
CA TYR A 298 5.39 -20.54 -16.77
C TYR A 298 6.40 -21.00 -15.74
N GLU A 299 7.65 -20.56 -15.88
CA GLU A 299 8.75 -20.96 -15.00
C GLU A 299 9.65 -19.76 -14.68
N VAL A 300 10.40 -19.87 -13.59
CA VAL A 300 11.46 -18.90 -13.29
C VAL A 300 12.75 -19.65 -12.95
N TRP A 301 13.80 -19.32 -13.67
CA TRP A 301 15.12 -19.92 -13.51
C TRP A 301 16.10 -18.92 -12.93
N GLU A 302 17.00 -19.42 -12.10
CA GLU A 302 18.16 -18.69 -11.64
C GLU A 302 19.20 -18.61 -12.74
N GLY A 303 19.81 -17.43 -12.90
CA GLY A 303 20.86 -17.19 -13.85
C GLY A 303 20.39 -16.66 -15.20
N LEU A 304 21.36 -16.45 -16.07
CA LEU A 304 21.20 -15.94 -17.42
C LEU A 304 21.29 -17.10 -18.43
N PRO A 305 20.55 -17.04 -19.53
CA PRO A 305 20.73 -18.01 -20.63
C PRO A 305 22.16 -18.02 -21.18
N GLN A 306 22.59 -19.17 -21.71
CA GLN A 306 23.93 -19.32 -22.27
C GLN A 306 24.21 -18.27 -23.37
N GLY A 307 25.34 -17.60 -23.28
CA GLY A 307 25.76 -16.56 -24.25
C GLY A 307 25.21 -15.15 -23.94
N ILE A 308 24.33 -14.99 -22.98
CA ILE A 308 23.84 -13.66 -22.54
C ILE A 308 24.66 -13.19 -21.33
N ARG A 309 25.17 -11.96 -21.42
CA ARG A 309 25.88 -11.29 -20.33
C ARG A 309 25.14 -10.02 -19.93
N GLY A 310 24.92 -9.83 -18.62
CA GLY A 310 24.37 -8.60 -18.09
C GLY A 310 25.28 -7.39 -18.38
N ASN A 311 24.70 -6.22 -18.50
CA ASN A 311 25.42 -4.97 -18.72
C ASN A 311 26.03 -4.44 -17.41
N ARG A 312 25.22 -3.80 -16.57
CA ARG A 312 25.64 -3.23 -15.29
C ARG A 312 25.74 -4.29 -14.19
N TRP A 313 24.79 -5.22 -14.17
CA TRP A 313 24.65 -6.27 -13.16
C TRP A 313 24.85 -7.63 -13.83
N LYS A 314 25.56 -8.51 -13.14
CA LYS A 314 25.95 -9.82 -13.70
C LYS A 314 25.09 -10.97 -13.19
N VAL A 315 24.44 -10.75 -12.05
CA VAL A 315 23.56 -11.73 -11.42
C VAL A 315 22.18 -11.60 -12.04
N GLY A 316 21.57 -12.68 -12.51
CA GLY A 316 20.34 -12.58 -13.25
C GLY A 316 19.34 -13.71 -12.97
N LEU A 317 18.16 -13.53 -13.50
CA LEU A 317 17.09 -14.53 -13.53
C LEU A 317 16.37 -14.51 -14.87
N THR A 318 15.75 -15.61 -15.22
CA THR A 318 15.00 -15.76 -16.48
C THR A 318 13.59 -16.23 -16.17
N VAL A 319 12.59 -15.44 -16.60
CA VAL A 319 11.17 -15.81 -16.56
C VAL A 319 10.81 -16.41 -17.92
N ILE A 320 10.28 -17.62 -17.90
CA ILE A 320 9.82 -18.35 -19.09
C ILE A 320 8.31 -18.24 -19.13
N THR A 321 7.81 -17.84 -20.27
CA THR A 321 6.38 -17.86 -20.60
C THR A 321 6.19 -18.73 -21.85
N PRO A 322 4.97 -19.22 -22.13
CA PRO A 322 4.70 -19.96 -23.37
C PRO A 322 5.13 -19.22 -24.63
N GLU A 323 5.14 -17.90 -24.62
CA GLU A 323 5.46 -17.07 -25.79
C GLU A 323 6.95 -16.79 -25.94
N ARG A 324 7.64 -16.51 -24.82
CA ARG A 324 9.06 -16.10 -24.86
C ARG A 324 9.75 -16.19 -23.50
N LYS A 325 11.09 -16.01 -23.55
CA LYS A 325 11.92 -15.86 -22.35
C LYS A 325 12.20 -14.38 -22.08
N PHE A 326 12.00 -13.98 -20.82
CA PHE A 326 12.36 -12.65 -20.34
C PHE A 326 13.60 -12.77 -19.46
N VAL A 327 14.64 -12.01 -19.81
CA VAL A 327 15.92 -12.05 -19.11
C VAL A 327 16.11 -10.80 -18.29
N PHE A 328 16.41 -10.97 -17.01
CA PHE A 328 16.59 -9.87 -16.06
C PHE A 328 17.95 -9.99 -15.38
N THR A 329 18.54 -8.84 -15.02
CA THR A 329 19.70 -8.79 -14.12
C THR A 329 19.36 -7.99 -12.87
N CYS A 330 19.90 -8.42 -11.74
CA CYS A 330 19.65 -7.87 -10.42
C CYS A 330 20.89 -7.18 -9.85
N PRO A 331 20.74 -6.15 -9.01
CA PRO A 331 21.86 -5.44 -8.40
C PRO A 331 22.75 -6.33 -7.55
N THR A 332 22.17 -7.23 -6.79
CA THR A 332 22.85 -8.13 -5.85
C THR A 332 22.25 -9.54 -5.89
N GLU A 333 23.02 -10.54 -5.40
CA GLU A 333 22.54 -11.91 -5.20
C GLU A 333 21.38 -11.99 -4.20
N LYS A 334 21.37 -11.09 -3.20
CA LYS A 334 20.28 -11.01 -2.23
C LYS A 334 18.97 -10.63 -2.94
N GLU A 335 18.99 -9.58 -3.75
CA GLU A 335 17.81 -9.16 -4.51
C GLU A 335 17.37 -10.20 -5.53
N GLN A 336 18.31 -10.90 -6.18
CA GLN A 336 18.00 -12.01 -7.07
C GLN A 336 17.20 -13.10 -6.34
N ARG A 337 17.69 -13.55 -5.17
CA ARG A 337 16.99 -14.57 -4.36
C ARG A 337 15.60 -14.14 -3.94
N GLU A 338 15.45 -12.90 -3.49
CA GLU A 338 14.14 -12.35 -3.12
C GLU A 338 13.18 -12.28 -4.31
N TRP A 339 13.66 -11.91 -5.49
CA TRP A 339 12.85 -11.93 -6.72
C TRP A 339 12.46 -13.35 -7.14
N LEU A 340 13.41 -14.30 -7.09
CA LEU A 340 13.14 -15.71 -7.39
C LEU A 340 12.09 -16.30 -6.45
N GLU A 341 12.20 -16.05 -5.16
CA GLU A 341 11.23 -16.51 -4.15
C GLU A 341 9.85 -15.93 -4.41
N SER A 342 9.76 -14.61 -4.62
CA SER A 342 8.50 -13.92 -4.87
C SER A 342 7.82 -14.41 -6.17
N LEU A 343 8.58 -14.57 -7.26
CA LEU A 343 8.07 -15.06 -8.54
C LEU A 343 7.62 -16.51 -8.44
N ARG A 344 8.40 -17.38 -7.79
CA ARG A 344 8.02 -18.78 -7.56
C ARG A 344 6.74 -18.90 -6.74
N GLY A 345 6.59 -18.07 -5.70
CA GLY A 345 5.37 -18.01 -4.90
C GLY A 345 4.13 -17.65 -5.74
N VAL A 346 4.24 -16.70 -6.67
CA VAL A 346 3.14 -16.39 -7.58
C VAL A 346 2.86 -17.54 -8.55
N LEU A 347 3.88 -18.13 -9.17
CA LEU A 347 3.70 -19.21 -10.15
C LEU A 347 3.12 -20.49 -9.53
N SER A 348 3.40 -20.76 -8.27
CA SER A 348 2.89 -21.95 -7.55
C SER A 348 1.48 -21.77 -7.00
N SER A 349 0.97 -20.54 -6.91
CA SER A 349 -0.40 -20.29 -6.42
C SER A 349 -1.43 -20.63 -7.51
N PRO A 350 -2.63 -21.15 -7.13
CA PRO A 350 -3.66 -21.50 -8.10
C PRO A 350 -4.20 -20.25 -8.81
N LEU A 351 -4.65 -20.43 -10.05
CA LEU A 351 -5.33 -19.39 -10.83
C LEU A 351 -6.78 -19.28 -10.38
N SER A 352 -7.24 -18.08 -10.12
CA SER A 352 -8.68 -17.79 -9.94
C SER A 352 -9.35 -17.44 -11.28
N PRO A 353 -10.68 -17.58 -11.41
CA PRO A 353 -11.41 -17.17 -12.62
C PRO A 353 -11.16 -15.69 -13.01
N LEU A 354 -10.91 -14.83 -12.03
CA LEU A 354 -10.60 -13.41 -12.25
C LEU A 354 -9.27 -13.21 -12.99
N HIS A 355 -8.30 -14.09 -12.80
CA HIS A 355 -7.00 -14.02 -13.49
C HIS A 355 -7.14 -14.33 -14.98
N LEU A 356 -8.03 -15.24 -15.36
CA LEU A 356 -8.26 -15.63 -16.76
C LEU A 356 -8.92 -14.54 -17.58
N LEU A 357 -9.72 -13.68 -16.94
CA LEU A 357 -10.32 -12.51 -17.60
C LEU A 357 -9.27 -11.44 -17.90
N SER A 358 -8.26 -11.28 -17.03
CA SER A 358 -7.19 -10.30 -17.21
C SER A 358 -6.22 -10.67 -18.33
N GLU A 359 -6.08 -11.95 -18.69
CA GLU A 359 -5.24 -12.43 -19.79
C GLU A 359 -5.78 -11.95 -21.16
N LYS A 360 -7.10 -11.97 -21.36
CA LYS A 360 -7.76 -11.55 -22.61
C LYS A 360 -7.65 -10.06 -22.91
N TRP A 361 -7.45 -9.20 -21.90
CA TRP A 361 -7.37 -7.74 -22.04
C TRP A 361 -5.94 -7.21 -22.14
N GLY A 362 -4.93 -8.08 -22.04
CA GLY A 362 -3.51 -7.74 -22.08
C GLY A 362 -2.84 -7.81 -23.46
N VAL A 363 -3.57 -8.14 -24.51
CA VAL A 363 -3.03 -8.21 -25.88
C VAL A 363 -3.25 -6.88 -26.58
N GLY A 364 -2.31 -5.95 -26.39
CA GLY A 364 -2.32 -4.69 -27.11
C GLY A 364 -1.37 -3.67 -26.53
N GLY A 365 -0.07 -3.82 -26.75
CA GLY A 365 0.86 -2.80 -26.30
C GLY A 365 2.34 -3.02 -26.63
N ASP A 366 2.65 -3.75 -27.70
CA ASP A 366 3.97 -3.63 -28.36
C ASP A 366 3.79 -2.90 -29.70
N SER A 367 3.52 -1.60 -29.62
CA SER A 367 3.60 -0.71 -30.79
C SER A 367 4.37 0.54 -30.39
N PHE A 368 5.60 0.63 -30.92
CA PHE A 368 6.56 1.75 -31.01
C PHE A 368 7.46 2.00 -29.81
#